data_97efc5a3c0a144f8a8337efecec2f5d0
#
_entry.id   97efc5a3c0a144f8a8337efecec2f5d0
#
_cell.length_a   1.000
_cell.length_b   1.000
_cell.length_c   1.000
_cell.angle_alpha   90.00
_cell.angle_beta   90.00
_cell.angle_gamma   90.00
#
_symmetry.space_group_name_H-M   'P 1'
#
loop_
_entity.id
_entity.type
_entity.pdbx_description
1 polymer ?
#
loop_
_entity_poly.entity_id
_entity_poly.type
_entity_poly.pdbx_seq_one_letter_code
_entity_poly.pdbx_strand_id
1 'polypeptide(L)'
;MATSSTTVHILGAGPAGSLAAIAFASTGCSVVLTDPLTRKELLSRSRAYAITHSSRRLLTDLNLWTSLQGSLTAFSSLDLRDSACGGRVGFGLDDLPNSNGRHDAIGWI
;
A
#
# COMPACT_ATOMS: atom_id res chain seq x y z
N MET A 1 25.67 6.49 -28.79
CA MET A 1 24.18 6.46 -28.69
C MET A 1 23.76 7.24 -27.45
N ALA A 2 22.92 8.24 -27.60
CA ALA A 2 22.31 8.92 -26.47
C ALA A 2 21.27 7.98 -25.83
N THR A 3 21.50 7.55 -24.58
CA THR A 3 20.48 6.88 -23.79
C THR A 3 19.48 7.93 -23.34
N SER A 4 18.25 7.87 -23.84
CA SER A 4 17.18 8.71 -23.34
C SER A 4 16.86 8.26 -21.90
N SER A 5 17.15 9.08 -20.92
CA SER A 5 16.70 8.84 -19.55
C SER A 5 15.26 9.32 -19.42
N THR A 6 14.35 8.40 -19.06
CA THR A 6 12.97 8.78 -18.77
C THR A 6 12.89 9.37 -17.36
N THR A 7 12.32 10.56 -17.25
CA THR A 7 12.00 11.17 -15.96
C THR A 7 10.52 11.04 -15.68
N VAL A 8 10.17 10.51 -14.51
CA VAL A 8 8.80 10.35 -14.06
C VAL A 8 8.53 11.36 -12.95
N HIS A 9 7.51 12.20 -13.15
CA HIS A 9 7.03 13.14 -12.14
C HIS A 9 5.80 12.58 -11.46
N ILE A 10 5.84 12.47 -10.13
CA ILE A 10 4.75 11.98 -9.29
C ILE A 10 4.28 13.09 -8.39
N LEU A 11 3.00 13.37 -8.43
CA LEU A 11 2.35 14.37 -7.58
C LEU A 11 1.59 13.65 -6.45
N GLY A 12 1.98 13.93 -5.23
CA GLY A 12 1.45 13.31 -4.02
C GLY A 12 2.40 12.25 -3.42
N ALA A 13 2.92 12.52 -2.24
CA ALA A 13 3.85 11.65 -1.50
C ALA A 13 3.14 10.82 -0.40
N GLY A 14 1.89 10.49 -0.62
CA GLY A 14 1.17 9.50 0.19
C GLY A 14 1.64 8.07 -0.11
N PRO A 15 1.01 7.04 0.46
CA PRO A 15 1.43 5.64 0.25
C PRO A 15 1.52 5.23 -1.22
N ALA A 16 0.52 5.58 -2.02
CA ALA A 16 0.49 5.23 -3.44
C ALA A 16 1.60 5.94 -4.23
N GLY A 17 1.76 7.25 -4.05
CA GLY A 17 2.79 8.02 -4.74
C GLY A 17 4.21 7.61 -4.34
N SER A 18 4.43 7.35 -3.06
CA SER A 18 5.71 6.87 -2.56
C SER A 18 6.08 5.49 -3.10
N LEU A 19 5.11 4.56 -3.15
CA LEU A 19 5.32 3.23 -3.75
C LEU A 19 5.58 3.32 -5.25
N ALA A 20 4.85 4.16 -5.97
CA ALA A 20 5.09 4.41 -7.39
C ALA A 20 6.50 4.97 -7.62
N ALA A 21 6.94 5.92 -6.79
CA ALA A 21 8.29 6.48 -6.89
C ALA A 21 9.37 5.41 -6.73
N ILE A 22 9.23 4.52 -5.75
CA ILE A 22 10.17 3.42 -5.51
C ILE A 22 10.13 2.43 -6.69
N ALA A 23 8.94 2.07 -7.17
CA ALA A 23 8.78 1.14 -8.27
C ALA A 23 9.42 1.67 -9.56
N PHE A 24 9.17 2.91 -9.94
CA PHE A 24 9.80 3.51 -11.11
C PHE A 24 11.31 3.68 -10.96
N ALA A 25 11.78 4.09 -9.79
CA ALA A 25 13.22 4.19 -9.53
C ALA A 25 13.91 2.81 -9.65
N SER A 26 13.26 1.73 -9.23
CA SER A 26 13.81 0.37 -9.33
C SER A 26 13.96 -0.10 -10.79
N THR A 27 13.28 0.52 -11.74
CA THR A 27 13.43 0.25 -13.18
C THR A 27 14.50 1.12 -13.86
N GLY A 28 15.21 1.95 -13.11
CA GLY A 28 16.25 2.85 -13.62
C GLY A 28 15.72 4.21 -14.11
N CYS A 29 14.45 4.51 -13.92
CA CYS A 29 13.90 5.84 -14.20
C CYS A 29 14.39 6.87 -13.19
N SER A 30 14.63 8.10 -13.66
CA SER A 30 14.73 9.26 -12.77
C SER A 30 13.33 9.61 -12.24
N VAL A 31 13.19 9.82 -10.93
CA VAL A 31 11.90 10.10 -10.32
C VAL A 31 11.95 11.42 -9.55
N VAL A 32 10.94 12.25 -9.79
CA VAL A 32 10.66 13.46 -9.01
C VAL A 32 9.34 13.28 -8.30
N LEU A 33 9.36 13.26 -6.97
CA LEU A 33 8.18 13.14 -6.12
C LEU A 33 7.92 14.50 -5.47
N THR A 34 6.73 15.04 -5.69
CA THR A 34 6.32 16.36 -5.19
C THR A 34 5.03 16.23 -4.38
N ASP A 35 5.00 16.91 -3.23
CA ASP A 35 3.81 17.04 -2.40
C ASP A 35 3.70 18.48 -1.88
N PRO A 36 2.49 19.05 -1.74
CA PRO A 36 2.32 20.38 -1.15
C PRO A 36 2.67 20.41 0.34
N LEU A 37 2.70 19.26 1.01
CA LEU A 37 3.08 19.14 2.41
C LEU A 37 4.58 18.84 2.54
N THR A 38 5.17 19.36 3.59
CA THR A 38 6.54 19.01 3.97
C THR A 38 6.62 17.56 4.45
N ARG A 39 7.82 16.99 4.41
CA ARG A 39 8.06 15.65 4.96
C ARG A 39 7.60 15.52 6.41
N LYS A 40 7.81 16.54 7.23
CA LYS A 40 7.38 16.55 8.63
C LYS A 40 5.86 16.46 8.77
N GLU A 41 5.13 17.24 7.96
CA GLU A 41 3.67 17.21 7.94
C GLU A 41 3.14 15.86 7.44
N LEU A 42 3.74 15.28 6.41
CA LEU A 42 3.39 13.95 5.92
C LEU A 42 3.57 12.87 6.99
N LEU A 43 4.70 12.89 7.70
CA LEU A 43 5.00 11.91 8.76
C LEU A 43 4.14 12.10 10.02
N SER A 44 3.61 13.30 10.24
CA SER A 44 2.73 13.59 11.39
C SER A 44 1.26 13.17 11.16
N ARG A 45 0.91 12.77 9.94
CA ARG A 45 -0.47 12.34 9.65
C ARG A 45 -0.82 11.06 10.40
N SER A 46 -1.92 11.12 11.15
CA SER A 46 -2.51 9.97 11.82
C SER A 46 -3.59 9.35 10.92
N ARG A 47 -3.19 8.47 10.02
CA ARG A 47 -4.10 7.69 9.16
C ARG A 47 -3.79 6.22 9.27
N ALA A 48 -4.82 5.41 9.42
CA ALA A 48 -4.72 3.96 9.31
C ALA A 48 -4.92 3.55 7.84
N TYR A 49 -4.13 2.61 7.38
CA TYR A 49 -4.22 2.03 6.04
C TYR A 49 -4.32 0.53 6.15
N ALA A 50 -5.32 -0.05 5.50
CA ALA A 50 -5.43 -1.49 5.38
C ALA A 50 -4.64 -1.97 4.15
N ILE A 51 -3.75 -2.91 4.35
CA ILE A 51 -2.90 -3.52 3.32
C ILE A 51 -3.51 -4.86 2.94
N THR A 52 -3.85 -5.01 1.67
CA THR A 52 -4.37 -6.26 1.10
C THR A 52 -3.25 -7.24 0.75
N HIS A 53 -3.60 -8.49 0.43
CA HIS A 53 -2.64 -9.48 -0.06
C HIS A 53 -1.93 -9.06 -1.35
N SER A 54 -2.63 -8.37 -2.27
CA SER A 54 -2.02 -7.84 -3.50
C SER A 54 -1.02 -6.73 -3.20
N SER A 55 -1.35 -5.84 -2.27
CA SER A 55 -0.43 -4.79 -1.81
C SER A 55 0.80 -5.38 -1.10
N ARG A 56 0.61 -6.43 -0.30
CA ARG A 56 1.71 -7.16 0.33
C ARG A 56 2.67 -7.75 -0.71
N ARG A 57 2.14 -8.35 -1.79
CA ARG A 57 3.00 -8.86 -2.87
C ARG A 57 3.85 -7.75 -3.48
N LEU A 58 3.24 -6.60 -3.80
CA LEU A 58 3.98 -5.46 -4.33
C LEU A 58 5.05 -4.96 -3.35
N LEU A 59 4.72 -4.84 -2.08
CA LEU A 59 5.68 -4.43 -1.04
C LEU A 59 6.83 -5.45 -0.90
N THR A 60 6.55 -6.73 -1.07
CA THR A 60 7.55 -7.80 -1.06
C THR A 60 8.47 -7.70 -2.28
N ASP A 61 7.91 -7.51 -3.46
CA ASP A 61 8.66 -7.36 -4.72
C ASP A 61 9.57 -6.12 -4.69
N LEU A 62 9.17 -5.08 -3.99
CA LEU A 62 9.96 -3.86 -3.77
C LEU A 62 10.91 -3.94 -2.56
N ASN A 63 11.03 -5.09 -1.92
CA ASN A 63 11.85 -5.33 -0.71
C ASN A 63 11.47 -4.44 0.49
N LEU A 64 10.21 -4.03 0.60
CA LEU A 64 9.71 -3.16 1.68
C LEU A 64 8.97 -3.91 2.77
N TRP A 65 8.45 -5.11 2.49
CA TRP A 65 7.60 -5.84 3.42
C TRP A 65 8.30 -6.15 4.74
N THR A 66 9.52 -6.62 4.70
CA THR A 66 10.29 -6.99 5.91
C THR A 66 10.45 -5.81 6.88
N SER A 67 10.63 -4.61 6.35
CA SER A 67 10.77 -3.39 7.17
C SER A 67 9.44 -2.92 7.77
N LEU A 68 8.32 -3.24 7.12
CA LEU A 68 7.00 -2.76 7.52
C LEU A 68 6.25 -3.74 8.41
N GLN A 69 6.44 -5.05 8.23
CA GLN A 69 5.63 -6.08 8.88
C GLN A 69 5.63 -5.99 10.41
N GLY A 70 6.71 -5.54 11.02
CA GLY A 70 6.82 -5.38 12.48
C GLY A 70 5.94 -4.26 13.05
N SER A 71 5.49 -3.34 12.20
CA SER A 71 4.60 -2.22 12.56
C SER A 71 3.15 -2.46 12.15
N LEU A 72 2.85 -3.62 11.57
CA LEU A 72 1.54 -3.96 11.05
C LEU A 72 0.85 -4.99 11.94
N THR A 73 -0.46 -4.83 12.11
CA THR A 73 -1.31 -5.80 12.81
C THR A 73 -2.17 -6.54 11.81
N ALA A 74 -2.07 -7.86 11.78
CA ALA A 74 -2.92 -8.70 10.96
C ALA A 74 -4.36 -8.71 11.48
N PHE A 75 -5.33 -8.70 10.57
CA PHE A 75 -6.74 -8.86 10.93
C PHE A 75 -7.40 -9.96 10.10
N SER A 76 -8.33 -10.69 10.73
CA SER A 76 -9.02 -11.84 10.14
C SER A 76 -10.49 -11.58 9.80
N SER A 77 -11.01 -10.42 10.18
CA SER A 77 -12.38 -10.01 9.87
C SER A 77 -12.45 -8.52 9.60
N LEU A 78 -13.32 -8.14 8.68
CA LEU A 78 -13.60 -6.74 8.32
C LEU A 78 -15.10 -6.54 8.29
N ASP A 79 -15.60 -5.59 9.05
CA ASP A 79 -17.02 -5.22 9.12
C ASP A 79 -17.17 -3.79 8.58
N LEU A 80 -17.70 -3.67 7.38
CA LEU A 80 -17.99 -2.40 6.72
C LEU A 80 -19.44 -2.00 6.97
N ARG A 81 -19.64 -0.80 7.47
CA ARG A 81 -20.97 -0.24 7.72
C ARG A 81 -21.14 1.09 7.03
N ASP A 82 -22.24 1.23 6.33
CA ASP A 82 -22.67 2.52 5.78
C ASP A 82 -23.69 3.17 6.73
N SER A 83 -23.31 4.27 7.34
CA SER A 83 -24.18 4.99 8.27
C SER A 83 -25.34 5.72 7.58
N ALA A 84 -25.23 5.99 6.29
CA ALA A 84 -26.25 6.71 5.55
C ALA A 84 -27.45 5.83 5.17
N CYS A 85 -27.19 4.57 4.75
CA CYS A 85 -28.24 3.65 4.32
C CYS A 85 -28.44 2.44 5.26
N GLY A 86 -27.63 2.32 6.32
CA GLY A 86 -27.67 1.18 7.24
C GLY A 86 -27.13 -0.11 6.65
N GLY A 87 -26.50 -0.06 5.48
CA GLY A 87 -25.88 -1.21 4.85
C GLY A 87 -24.70 -1.74 5.65
N ARG A 88 -24.55 -3.07 5.66
CA ARG A 88 -23.46 -3.76 6.35
C ARG A 88 -22.92 -4.90 5.49
N VAL A 89 -21.60 -4.98 5.37
CA VAL A 89 -20.91 -6.08 4.70
C VAL A 89 -19.80 -6.60 5.60
N GLY A 90 -19.79 -7.89 5.86
CA GLY A 90 -18.74 -8.57 6.62
C GLY A 90 -17.87 -9.42 5.69
N PHE A 91 -16.57 -9.38 5.89
CA PHE A 91 -15.59 -10.24 5.23
C PHE A 91 -14.85 -11.06 6.28
N GLY A 92 -14.62 -12.32 5.97
CA GLY A 92 -13.83 -13.24 6.77
C GLY A 92 -12.78 -13.96 5.95
N LEU A 93 -12.00 -14.82 6.59
CA LEU A 93 -10.96 -15.61 5.91
C LEU A 93 -11.52 -16.50 4.81
N ASP A 94 -12.77 -16.96 4.96
CA ASP A 94 -13.46 -17.81 3.99
C ASP A 94 -13.83 -17.09 2.69
N ASP A 95 -13.84 -15.76 2.70
CA ASP A 95 -14.11 -14.96 1.51
C ASP A 95 -12.86 -14.76 0.63
N LEU A 96 -11.70 -15.16 1.10
CA LEU A 96 -10.47 -15.10 0.31
C LEU A 96 -10.44 -16.21 -0.74
N PRO A 97 -9.93 -15.94 -1.95
CA PRO A 97 -9.76 -16.98 -2.96
C PRO A 97 -8.89 -18.13 -2.42
N ASN A 98 -9.31 -19.35 -2.63
CA ASN A 98 -8.54 -20.54 -2.31
C ASN A 98 -7.26 -20.61 -3.16
N SER A 99 -6.25 -19.88 -2.79
CA SER A 99 -4.89 -20.12 -3.24
C SER A 99 -4.28 -21.11 -2.26
N ASN A 100 -3.74 -22.21 -2.74
CA ASN A 100 -3.06 -23.36 -2.10
C ASN A 100 -2.36 -23.16 -0.73
N GLY A 101 -2.80 -22.23 0.08
CA GLY A 101 -2.31 -21.93 1.42
C GLY A 101 -3.43 -21.31 2.25
N ARG A 102 -3.56 -21.74 3.48
CA ARG A 102 -4.44 -21.10 4.45
C ARG A 102 -3.94 -19.67 4.70
N HIS A 103 -4.78 -18.72 4.41
CA HIS A 103 -4.51 -17.34 4.79
C HIS A 103 -4.84 -17.18 6.28
N ASP A 104 -3.90 -16.64 7.06
CA ASP A 104 -4.09 -16.36 8.49
C ASP A 104 -4.66 -14.95 8.72
N ALA A 105 -4.76 -14.14 7.67
CA ALA A 105 -5.25 -12.77 7.72
C ALA A 105 -5.98 -12.38 6.42
N ILE A 106 -6.97 -11.51 6.54
CA ILE A 106 -7.57 -10.81 5.38
C ILE A 106 -6.64 -9.72 4.89
N GLY A 107 -5.95 -9.09 5.80
CA GLY A 107 -5.01 -8.00 5.54
C GLY A 107 -4.29 -7.55 6.79
N TRP A 108 -3.64 -6.42 6.69
CA TRP A 108 -2.83 -5.82 7.76
C TRP A 108 -3.13 -4.32 7.87
N ILE A 109 -3.11 -3.79 9.10
CA ILE A 109 -3.34 -2.38 9.39
C ILE A 109 -2.24 -1.80 10.27
#